data_b1922c4ec9e0d8dfb531051601539ba4
#
_entry.id   b1922c4ec9e0d8dfb531051601539ba4
#
_cell.length_a   1.000
_cell.length_b   1.000
_cell.length_c   1.000
_cell.angle_alpha   90.00
_cell.angle_beta   90.00
_cell.angle_gamma   90.00
#
_symmetry.space_group_name_H-M   'P 1'
#
loop_
_entity.id
_entity.type
_entity.pdbx_description
1 polymer ?
#
loop_
_entity_poly.entity_id
_entity_poly.type
_entity_poly.pdbx_seq_one_letter_code
_entity_poly.pdbx_strand_id
1 'polypeptide(L)'
;MPPDPGLAIHIGADRLTSPRHTRWPVVRSCRDTVERTTRLAAAAGITRQHQLLGTSASRARIGRTLREAAAGLDPRGHLLVAFTGHSDRKPAGPDEPPGIGWCLHDGTLPLAEVAALLSVVPPTALVTVIADTCYAAALSGFTIPATVVLLAACGANQQVLANPAEGFVARLEQLVFPGGQPNPRCTSYRWLNRQLRQDTPDVERPGVWTNHLAAWSQRPFHPISRQRLAEPRPAAMIGGK
;
A
#
# COMPACT_ATOMS: atom_id res chain seq x y z
N MET A 1 -24.62 12.54 1.50
CA MET A 1 -23.40 12.95 2.26
C MET A 1 -22.46 13.68 1.30
N PRO A 2 -21.77 14.73 1.71
CA PRO A 2 -20.72 15.29 0.88
C PRO A 2 -19.66 14.22 0.62
N PRO A 3 -18.99 14.20 -0.57
CA PRO A 3 -17.95 13.27 -0.89
C PRO A 3 -16.77 13.43 0.09
N ASP A 4 -16.14 12.31 0.45
CA ASP A 4 -15.11 12.27 1.47
C ASP A 4 -13.75 12.72 0.89
N PRO A 5 -13.08 13.71 1.47
CA PRO A 5 -11.78 14.16 1.00
C PRO A 5 -10.66 13.14 1.25
N GLY A 6 -10.83 12.20 2.18
CA GLY A 6 -9.82 11.18 2.46
C GLY A 6 -10.35 10.00 3.23
N LEU A 7 -9.96 8.80 2.81
CA LEU A 7 -10.33 7.55 3.44
C LEU A 7 -9.13 6.60 3.50
N ALA A 8 -8.96 5.89 4.62
CA ALA A 8 -7.94 4.88 4.79
C ALA A 8 -8.52 3.50 5.09
N ILE A 9 -7.91 2.47 4.49
CA ILE A 9 -8.23 1.06 4.74
C ILE A 9 -6.94 0.37 5.17
N HIS A 10 -6.94 -0.17 6.38
CA HIS A 10 -5.80 -0.87 6.98
C HIS A 10 -6.12 -2.35 7.09
N ILE A 11 -5.33 -3.18 6.42
CA ILE A 11 -5.54 -4.63 6.30
C ILE A 11 -4.40 -5.35 6.99
N GLY A 12 -4.71 -6.14 8.03
CA GLY A 12 -3.74 -6.96 8.75
C GLY A 12 -4.13 -8.44 8.73
N ALA A 13 -3.42 -9.25 7.95
CA ALA A 13 -3.65 -10.68 7.82
C ALA A 13 -2.62 -11.45 8.68
N ASP A 14 -2.89 -11.55 9.97
CA ASP A 14 -2.00 -12.16 10.97
C ASP A 14 -2.04 -13.69 10.97
N ARG A 15 -3.23 -14.27 10.75
CA ARG A 15 -3.47 -15.71 10.76
C ARG A 15 -4.23 -16.15 9.52
N LEU A 16 -3.70 -17.18 8.86
CA LEU A 16 -4.25 -17.75 7.64
C LEU A 16 -4.94 -19.07 7.96
N THR A 17 -6.18 -19.25 7.50
CA THR A 17 -6.96 -20.49 7.69
C THR A 17 -7.10 -21.29 6.40
N SER A 18 -6.71 -20.73 5.25
CA SER A 18 -6.69 -21.46 4.00
C SER A 18 -5.81 -22.70 4.09
N PRO A 19 -6.27 -23.89 3.63
CA PRO A 19 -5.46 -25.13 3.67
C PRO A 19 -4.09 -24.99 3.03
N ARG A 20 -3.95 -24.12 2.03
CA ARG A 20 -2.68 -23.82 1.35
C ARG A 20 -1.67 -23.14 2.26
N HIS A 21 -2.13 -22.37 3.25
CA HIS A 21 -1.29 -21.49 4.05
C HIS A 21 -1.28 -21.82 5.54
N THR A 22 -1.95 -22.89 5.98
CA THR A 22 -2.06 -23.26 7.41
C THR A 22 -0.72 -23.54 8.10
N ARG A 23 0.34 -23.85 7.32
CA ARG A 23 1.69 -24.08 7.85
C ARG A 23 2.55 -22.81 7.91
N TRP A 24 2.04 -21.68 7.42
CA TRP A 24 2.78 -20.44 7.45
C TRP A 24 2.73 -19.81 8.85
N PRO A 25 3.83 -19.20 9.29
CA PRO A 25 3.88 -18.60 10.62
C PRO A 25 2.87 -17.47 10.79
N VAL A 26 2.38 -17.30 12.00
CA VAL A 26 1.55 -16.14 12.36
C VAL A 26 2.40 -14.88 12.30
N VAL A 27 1.94 -13.86 11.59
CA VAL A 27 2.59 -12.53 11.53
C VAL A 27 2.13 -11.70 12.73
N ARG A 28 2.81 -11.87 13.86
CA ARG A 28 2.42 -11.24 15.14
C ARG A 28 2.42 -9.72 15.10
N SER A 29 3.23 -9.10 14.22
CA SER A 29 3.34 -7.65 14.06
C SER A 29 2.17 -7.00 13.32
N CYS A 30 1.25 -7.75 12.72
CA CYS A 30 0.17 -7.18 11.90
C CYS A 30 -0.65 -6.13 12.66
N ARG A 31 -0.99 -6.37 13.93
CA ARG A 31 -1.75 -5.41 14.73
C ARG A 31 -0.98 -4.11 14.93
N ASP A 32 0.28 -4.20 15.37
CA ASP A 32 1.13 -3.03 15.60
C ASP A 32 1.35 -2.24 14.29
N THR A 33 1.53 -2.94 13.18
CA THR A 33 1.68 -2.32 11.85
C THR A 33 0.39 -1.60 11.44
N VAL A 34 -0.78 -2.19 11.66
CA VAL A 34 -2.07 -1.54 11.39
C VAL A 34 -2.25 -0.30 12.27
N GLU A 35 -1.90 -0.35 13.54
CA GLU A 35 -1.93 0.81 14.43
C GLU A 35 -0.99 1.93 13.96
N ARG A 36 0.22 1.60 13.48
CA ARG A 36 1.16 2.56 12.89
C ARG A 36 0.61 3.20 11.62
N THR A 37 0.07 2.40 10.69
CA THR A 37 -0.52 2.95 9.47
C THR A 37 -1.76 3.79 9.75
N THR A 38 -2.53 3.47 10.80
CA THR A 38 -3.66 4.28 11.31
C THR A 38 -3.16 5.64 11.80
N ARG A 39 -2.06 5.69 12.56
CA ARG A 39 -1.45 6.96 12.99
C ARG A 39 -0.90 7.76 11.81
N LEU A 40 -0.25 7.09 10.83
CA LEU A 40 0.22 7.74 9.60
C LEU A 40 -0.93 8.41 8.84
N ALA A 41 -2.06 7.72 8.67
CA ALA A 41 -3.25 8.26 8.03
C ALA A 41 -3.83 9.46 8.79
N ALA A 42 -3.94 9.35 10.11
CA ALA A 42 -4.42 10.46 10.96
C ALA A 42 -3.50 11.68 10.89
N ALA A 43 -2.18 11.49 10.94
CA ALA A 43 -1.20 12.56 10.80
C ALA A 43 -1.21 13.21 9.40
N ALA A 44 -1.65 12.46 8.38
CA ALA A 44 -1.90 12.94 7.02
C ALA A 44 -3.26 13.67 6.87
N GLY A 45 -4.05 13.77 7.94
CA GLY A 45 -5.37 14.40 7.92
C GLY A 45 -6.51 13.48 7.45
N ILE A 46 -6.26 12.18 7.28
CA ILE A 46 -7.29 11.20 6.90
C ILE A 46 -7.97 10.69 8.18
N THR A 47 -9.17 11.18 8.47
CA THR A 47 -9.91 10.88 9.69
C THR A 47 -10.84 9.68 9.56
N ARG A 48 -11.37 9.43 8.35
CA ARG A 48 -12.22 8.27 8.08
C ARG A 48 -11.37 7.05 7.78
N GLN A 49 -11.42 6.05 8.65
CA GLN A 49 -10.52 4.90 8.58
C GLN A 49 -11.27 3.59 8.87
N HIS A 50 -10.92 2.53 8.14
CA HIS A 50 -11.40 1.17 8.34
C HIS A 50 -10.22 0.25 8.66
N GLN A 51 -10.36 -0.56 9.70
CA GLN A 51 -9.39 -1.60 10.04
C GLN A 51 -10.00 -2.98 9.78
N LEU A 52 -9.31 -3.80 9.01
CA LEU A 52 -9.67 -5.17 8.69
C LEU A 52 -8.57 -6.10 9.23
N LEU A 53 -8.82 -6.69 10.39
CA LEU A 53 -7.86 -7.53 11.12
C LEU A 53 -8.41 -8.95 11.29
N GLY A 54 -7.52 -9.96 11.28
CA GLY A 54 -7.88 -11.35 11.52
C GLY A 54 -8.96 -11.84 10.55
N THR A 55 -10.07 -12.37 11.07
CA THR A 55 -11.19 -12.88 10.27
C THR A 55 -11.86 -11.81 9.40
N SER A 56 -11.72 -10.53 9.74
CA SER A 56 -12.24 -9.44 8.91
C SER A 56 -11.36 -9.11 7.71
N ALA A 57 -10.11 -9.59 7.68
CA ALA A 57 -9.22 -9.51 6.52
C ALA A 57 -9.54 -10.65 5.52
N SER A 58 -10.78 -10.72 5.05
CA SER A 58 -11.26 -11.67 4.05
C SER A 58 -11.41 -11.01 2.67
N ARG A 59 -11.27 -11.82 1.60
CA ARG A 59 -11.37 -11.33 0.22
C ARG A 59 -12.69 -10.61 -0.05
N ALA A 60 -13.81 -11.19 0.39
CA ALA A 60 -15.13 -10.60 0.20
C ALA A 60 -15.28 -9.26 0.91
N ARG A 61 -14.79 -9.16 2.16
CA ARG A 61 -14.89 -7.93 2.96
C ARG A 61 -13.97 -6.82 2.43
N ILE A 62 -12.74 -7.15 2.07
CA ILE A 62 -11.80 -6.21 1.46
C ILE A 62 -12.37 -5.67 0.15
N GLY A 63 -12.84 -6.55 -0.75
CA GLY A 63 -13.41 -6.15 -2.02
C GLY A 63 -14.64 -5.24 -1.87
N ARG A 64 -15.50 -5.51 -0.90
CA ARG A 64 -16.65 -4.65 -0.58
C ARG A 64 -16.18 -3.29 -0.04
N THR A 65 -15.33 -3.27 0.97
CA THR A 65 -14.83 -2.03 1.59
C THR A 65 -14.11 -1.13 0.58
N LEU A 66 -13.30 -1.70 -0.33
CA LEU A 66 -12.63 -0.94 -1.39
C LEU A 66 -13.64 -0.34 -2.40
N ARG A 67 -14.67 -1.09 -2.80
CA ARG A 67 -15.72 -0.56 -3.70
C ARG A 67 -16.54 0.54 -3.04
N GLU A 68 -16.94 0.37 -1.78
CA GLU A 68 -17.66 1.38 -1.00
C GLU A 68 -16.80 2.65 -0.83
N ALA A 69 -15.50 2.48 -0.54
CA ALA A 69 -14.55 3.57 -0.45
C ALA A 69 -14.44 4.35 -1.77
N ALA A 70 -14.27 3.64 -2.88
CA ALA A 70 -14.16 4.27 -4.21
C ALA A 70 -15.44 5.02 -4.61
N ALA A 71 -16.61 4.45 -4.29
CA ALA A 71 -17.91 5.08 -4.59
C ALA A 71 -18.19 6.32 -3.72
N GLY A 72 -17.66 6.37 -2.50
CA GLY A 72 -17.85 7.49 -1.58
C GLY A 72 -16.73 8.53 -1.58
N LEU A 73 -15.64 8.30 -2.32
CA LEU A 73 -14.50 9.19 -2.35
C LEU A 73 -14.76 10.43 -3.23
N ASP A 74 -14.33 11.59 -2.77
CA ASP A 74 -14.27 12.79 -3.62
C ASP A 74 -13.42 12.49 -4.87
N PRO A 75 -13.81 12.95 -6.08
CA PRO A 75 -13.00 12.77 -7.28
C PRO A 75 -11.55 13.25 -7.17
N ARG A 76 -11.25 14.12 -6.21
CA ARG A 76 -9.91 14.61 -5.87
C ARG A 76 -9.47 14.16 -4.48
N GLY A 77 -10.17 13.19 -3.92
CA GLY A 77 -9.89 12.65 -2.59
C GLY A 77 -8.62 11.81 -2.55
N HIS A 78 -8.27 11.39 -1.37
CA HIS A 78 -7.11 10.57 -1.09
C HIS A 78 -7.54 9.23 -0.50
N LEU A 79 -7.35 8.13 -1.22
CA LEU A 79 -7.50 6.77 -0.70
C LEU A 79 -6.15 6.23 -0.24
N LEU A 80 -6.02 5.88 1.04
CA LEU A 80 -4.88 5.16 1.55
C LEU A 80 -5.28 3.70 1.79
N VAL A 81 -4.52 2.76 1.20
CA VAL A 81 -4.68 1.32 1.44
C VAL A 81 -3.38 0.77 2.01
N ALA A 82 -3.41 0.26 3.22
CA ALA A 82 -2.26 -0.40 3.85
C ALA A 82 -2.54 -1.89 4.00
N PHE A 83 -1.59 -2.71 3.57
CA PHE A 83 -1.60 -4.17 3.75
C PHE A 83 -0.35 -4.62 4.49
N THR A 84 -0.53 -5.42 5.52
CA THR A 84 0.54 -6.14 6.23
C THR A 84 0.15 -7.61 6.40
N GLY A 85 1.10 -8.50 6.11
CA GLY A 85 0.87 -9.95 6.14
C GLY A 85 1.77 -10.68 5.16
N HIS A 86 1.42 -11.91 4.88
CA HIS A 86 2.12 -12.70 3.86
C HIS A 86 1.64 -12.37 2.44
N SER A 87 2.55 -12.50 1.49
CA SER A 87 2.21 -12.62 0.06
C SER A 87 2.78 -13.91 -0.51
N ASP A 88 2.01 -14.54 -1.38
CA ASP A 88 2.38 -15.78 -2.05
C ASP A 88 2.60 -15.55 -3.54
N ARG A 89 3.59 -16.24 -4.08
CA ARG A 89 3.79 -16.36 -5.52
C ARG A 89 3.19 -17.69 -5.98
N LYS A 90 2.09 -17.64 -6.70
CA LYS A 90 1.45 -18.81 -7.29
C LYS A 90 2.17 -19.17 -8.60
N PRO A 91 2.67 -20.39 -8.76
CA PRO A 91 3.15 -20.87 -10.05
C PRO A 91 1.99 -20.94 -11.07
N ALA A 92 2.32 -20.95 -12.36
CA ALA A 92 1.34 -21.21 -13.41
C ALA A 92 0.64 -22.55 -13.14
N GLY A 93 -0.69 -22.52 -13.11
CA GLY A 93 -1.51 -23.74 -13.08
C GLY A 93 -2.04 -24.04 -14.48
N PRO A 94 -2.70 -25.20 -14.67
CA PRO A 94 -3.28 -25.55 -15.97
C PRO A 94 -4.26 -24.48 -16.51
N ASP A 95 -5.02 -23.84 -15.60
CA ASP A 95 -6.09 -22.88 -15.92
C ASP A 95 -5.86 -21.49 -15.30
N GLU A 96 -4.71 -21.26 -14.63
CA GLU A 96 -4.44 -20.00 -13.96
C GLU A 96 -3.03 -19.49 -14.27
N PRO A 97 -2.89 -18.22 -14.70
CA PRO A 97 -1.57 -17.63 -14.90
C PRO A 97 -0.77 -17.54 -13.59
N PRO A 98 0.57 -17.54 -13.66
CA PRO A 98 1.40 -17.28 -12.51
C PRO A 98 1.08 -15.89 -11.97
N GLY A 99 1.07 -15.74 -10.65
CA GLY A 99 0.70 -14.48 -10.05
C GLY A 99 1.21 -14.31 -8.63
N ILE A 100 1.19 -13.09 -8.15
CA ILE A 100 1.45 -12.74 -6.77
C ILE A 100 0.13 -12.27 -6.15
N GLY A 101 -0.11 -12.64 -4.89
CA GLY A 101 -1.32 -12.22 -4.18
C GLY A 101 -1.07 -12.02 -2.69
N TRP A 102 -1.89 -11.18 -2.08
CA TRP A 102 -1.96 -11.02 -0.63
C TRP A 102 -2.64 -12.23 0.00
N CYS A 103 -1.98 -12.86 0.97
CA CYS A 103 -2.55 -13.96 1.71
C CYS A 103 -3.48 -13.41 2.79
N LEU A 104 -4.75 -13.73 2.69
CA LEU A 104 -5.80 -13.27 3.58
C LEU A 104 -6.25 -14.41 4.51
N HIS A 105 -7.10 -14.09 5.48
CA HIS A 105 -7.65 -15.09 6.40
C HIS A 105 -8.26 -16.29 5.67
N ASP A 106 -9.03 -16.05 4.61
CA ASP A 106 -9.82 -17.05 3.86
C ASP A 106 -9.20 -17.50 2.52
N GLY A 107 -8.02 -17.01 2.16
CA GLY A 107 -7.36 -17.38 0.91
C GLY A 107 -6.37 -16.36 0.39
N THR A 108 -6.20 -16.30 -0.92
CA THR A 108 -5.30 -15.33 -1.58
C THR A 108 -6.11 -14.33 -2.39
N LEU A 109 -5.79 -13.05 -2.26
CA LEU A 109 -6.29 -11.98 -3.11
C LEU A 109 -5.21 -11.66 -4.16
N PRO A 110 -5.39 -12.03 -5.43
CA PRO A 110 -4.41 -11.73 -6.49
C PRO A 110 -4.17 -10.23 -6.63
N LEU A 111 -2.92 -9.82 -6.89
CA LEU A 111 -2.61 -8.40 -7.11
C LEU A 111 -3.32 -7.82 -8.34
N ALA A 112 -3.63 -8.63 -9.34
CA ALA A 112 -4.47 -8.24 -10.46
C ALA A 112 -5.87 -7.82 -10.01
N GLU A 113 -6.46 -8.53 -9.03
CA GLU A 113 -7.75 -8.16 -8.44
C GLU A 113 -7.64 -6.92 -7.56
N VAL A 114 -6.55 -6.77 -6.80
CA VAL A 114 -6.27 -5.52 -6.06
C VAL A 114 -6.22 -4.34 -7.03
N ALA A 115 -5.49 -4.47 -8.13
CA ALA A 115 -5.40 -3.43 -9.15
C ALA A 115 -6.77 -3.12 -9.79
N ALA A 116 -7.57 -4.14 -10.09
CA ALA A 116 -8.93 -3.97 -10.60
C ALA A 116 -9.84 -3.23 -9.59
N LEU A 117 -9.75 -3.56 -8.31
CA LEU A 117 -10.47 -2.85 -7.24
C LEU A 117 -10.03 -1.40 -7.09
N LEU A 118 -8.74 -1.10 -7.27
CA LEU A 118 -8.22 0.27 -7.25
C LEU A 118 -8.55 1.05 -8.54
N SER A 119 -8.85 0.35 -9.64
CA SER A 119 -9.18 0.99 -10.92
C SER A 119 -10.58 1.62 -10.96
N VAL A 120 -11.45 1.32 -9.97
CA VAL A 120 -12.76 1.97 -9.83
C VAL A 120 -12.67 3.32 -9.08
N VAL A 121 -11.50 3.63 -8.49
CA VAL A 121 -11.24 4.92 -7.86
C VAL A 121 -11.21 6.02 -8.93
N PRO A 122 -11.79 7.21 -8.67
CA PRO A 122 -11.79 8.30 -9.64
C PRO A 122 -10.38 8.60 -10.18
N PRO A 123 -10.21 8.78 -11.50
CA PRO A 123 -8.88 8.99 -12.10
C PRO A 123 -8.14 10.22 -11.59
N THR A 124 -8.84 11.20 -11.05
CA THR A 124 -8.28 12.43 -10.48
C THR A 124 -7.93 12.33 -9.00
N ALA A 125 -8.26 11.21 -8.35
CA ALA A 125 -7.93 10.96 -6.95
C ALA A 125 -6.46 10.49 -6.80
N LEU A 126 -5.95 10.65 -5.58
CA LEU A 126 -4.68 10.06 -5.15
C LEU A 126 -4.94 8.73 -4.46
N VAL A 127 -4.22 7.70 -4.85
CA VAL A 127 -4.19 6.40 -4.15
C VAL A 127 -2.79 6.20 -3.58
N THR A 128 -2.67 6.09 -2.27
CA THR A 128 -1.42 5.65 -1.61
C THR A 128 -1.59 4.21 -1.16
N VAL A 129 -0.72 3.33 -1.64
CA VAL A 129 -0.68 1.94 -1.17
C VAL A 129 0.58 1.75 -0.32
N ILE A 130 0.42 1.27 0.92
CA ILE A 130 1.51 0.84 1.79
C ILE A 130 1.49 -0.69 1.80
N ALA A 131 2.48 -1.33 1.19
CA ALA A 131 2.59 -2.79 1.10
C ALA A 131 3.75 -3.29 1.98
N ASP A 132 3.42 -3.77 3.18
CA ASP A 132 4.36 -4.35 4.13
C ASP A 132 4.28 -5.88 4.07
N THR A 133 4.86 -6.43 3.00
CA THR A 133 4.76 -7.84 2.65
C THR A 133 5.86 -8.26 1.68
N CYS A 134 6.07 -9.56 1.49
CA CYS A 134 6.92 -10.07 0.41
C CYS A 134 6.40 -9.64 -0.97
N TYR A 135 7.29 -9.49 -1.95
CA TYR A 135 6.93 -9.10 -3.33
C TYR A 135 6.15 -7.78 -3.42
N ALA A 136 6.30 -6.90 -2.45
CA ALA A 136 5.47 -5.71 -2.24
C ALA A 136 5.38 -4.80 -3.47
N ALA A 137 6.49 -4.60 -4.19
CA ALA A 137 6.53 -3.77 -5.39
C ALA A 137 5.88 -4.41 -6.63
N ALA A 138 5.43 -5.67 -6.57
CA ALA A 138 4.82 -6.32 -7.73
C ALA A 138 3.52 -5.65 -8.19
N LEU A 139 2.82 -4.93 -7.30
CA LEU A 139 1.65 -4.11 -7.66
C LEU A 139 2.01 -3.00 -8.68
N SER A 140 3.28 -2.56 -8.73
CA SER A 140 3.72 -1.53 -9.69
C SER A 140 3.64 -1.96 -11.15
N GLY A 141 3.52 -3.26 -11.43
CA GLY A 141 3.35 -3.81 -12.78
C GLY A 141 1.94 -3.64 -13.36
N PHE A 142 0.97 -3.16 -12.58
CA PHE A 142 -0.41 -2.98 -13.03
C PHE A 142 -0.73 -1.52 -13.37
N THR A 143 -1.55 -1.34 -14.42
CA THR A 143 -2.07 -0.02 -14.79
C THR A 143 -3.32 0.29 -13.97
N ILE A 144 -3.28 1.39 -13.24
CA ILE A 144 -4.41 1.91 -12.43
C ILE A 144 -4.66 3.36 -12.90
N PRO A 145 -5.92 3.72 -13.26
CA PRO A 145 -6.23 5.04 -13.81
C PRO A 145 -5.98 6.23 -12.86
N ALA A 146 -6.18 6.03 -11.56
CA ALA A 146 -5.88 7.04 -10.55
C ALA A 146 -4.37 7.32 -10.43
N THR A 147 -3.99 8.46 -9.84
CA THR A 147 -2.59 8.68 -9.45
C THR A 147 -2.23 7.77 -8.29
N VAL A 148 -1.31 6.85 -8.51
CA VAL A 148 -0.88 5.88 -7.48
C VAL A 148 0.52 6.20 -6.99
N VAL A 149 0.68 6.15 -5.66
CA VAL A 149 1.98 6.07 -4.98
C VAL A 149 2.01 4.78 -4.18
N LEU A 150 2.92 3.89 -4.53
CA LEU A 150 3.16 2.64 -3.83
C LEU A 150 4.41 2.78 -2.96
N LEU A 151 4.24 2.59 -1.66
CA LEU A 151 5.28 2.48 -0.65
C LEU A 151 5.42 0.99 -0.33
N ALA A 152 6.51 0.37 -0.76
CA ALA A 152 6.68 -1.07 -0.68
C ALA A 152 7.89 -1.45 0.18
N ALA A 153 7.71 -2.46 1.02
CA ALA A 153 8.75 -2.97 1.91
C ALA A 153 9.91 -3.65 1.15
N CYS A 154 9.66 -4.14 -0.06
CA CYS A 154 10.69 -4.78 -0.89
C CYS A 154 10.35 -4.70 -2.39
N GLY A 155 11.29 -5.10 -3.24
CA GLY A 155 11.11 -5.22 -4.68
C GLY A 155 10.09 -6.28 -5.09
N ALA A 156 9.70 -6.27 -6.38
CA ALA A 156 8.67 -7.16 -6.93
C ALA A 156 9.06 -8.66 -6.90
N ASN A 157 10.35 -8.97 -6.79
CA ASN A 157 10.89 -10.34 -6.76
C ASN A 157 11.60 -10.66 -5.44
N GLN A 158 11.39 -9.86 -4.40
CA GLN A 158 12.08 -9.96 -3.12
C GLN A 158 11.12 -10.35 -2.00
N GLN A 159 11.69 -10.94 -0.95
CA GLN A 159 10.97 -11.24 0.28
C GLN A 159 11.45 -10.31 1.39
N VAL A 160 10.59 -10.04 2.36
CA VAL A 160 10.91 -9.28 3.57
C VAL A 160 11.23 -10.26 4.68
N LEU A 161 12.31 -10.02 5.41
CA LEU A 161 12.57 -10.68 6.67
C LEU A 161 11.73 -9.99 7.76
N ALA A 162 10.87 -10.77 8.42
CA ALA A 162 9.99 -10.23 9.45
C ALA A 162 10.80 -9.77 10.67
N ASN A 163 11.04 -8.47 10.78
CA ASN A 163 11.56 -7.83 11.98
C ASN A 163 10.54 -6.81 12.51
N PRO A 164 9.71 -7.17 13.50
CA PRO A 164 8.62 -6.30 13.96
C PRO A 164 9.11 -4.98 14.60
N ALA A 165 10.30 -4.96 15.21
CA ALA A 165 10.80 -3.80 15.93
C ALA A 165 11.35 -2.69 15.00
N GLU A 166 11.87 -3.10 13.85
CA GLU A 166 12.52 -2.22 12.87
C GLU A 166 11.88 -2.32 11.48
N GLY A 167 10.64 -2.84 11.42
CA GLY A 167 9.93 -3.11 10.17
C GLY A 167 9.73 -1.86 9.31
N PHE A 168 9.46 -2.10 8.04
CA PHE A 168 9.29 -1.07 7.01
C PHE A 168 8.34 0.06 7.44
N VAL A 169 7.18 -0.27 8.02
CA VAL A 169 6.19 0.74 8.43
C VAL A 169 6.67 1.55 9.64
N ALA A 170 7.42 0.95 10.58
CA ALA A 170 8.00 1.68 11.70
C ALA A 170 9.01 2.73 11.20
N ARG A 171 9.88 2.35 10.25
CA ARG A 171 10.82 3.26 9.60
C ARG A 171 10.10 4.34 8.78
N LEU A 172 9.06 3.99 8.06
CA LEU A 172 8.23 4.94 7.31
C LEU A 172 7.61 5.99 8.25
N GLU A 173 7.02 5.56 9.36
CA GLU A 173 6.45 6.45 10.39
C GLU A 173 7.50 7.44 10.92
N GLN A 174 8.69 6.96 11.29
CA GLN A 174 9.79 7.81 11.76
C GLN A 174 10.30 8.81 10.72
N LEU A 175 10.34 8.41 9.45
CA LEU A 175 10.81 9.28 8.38
C LEU A 175 9.79 10.37 8.02
N VAL A 176 8.50 10.09 8.11
CA VAL A 176 7.45 11.02 7.65
C VAL A 176 6.85 11.81 8.80
N PHE A 177 6.55 11.17 9.94
CA PHE A 177 5.87 11.76 11.10
C PHE A 177 6.54 11.36 12.44
N PRO A 178 7.81 11.69 12.64
CA PRO A 178 8.48 11.40 13.92
C PRO A 178 7.71 12.02 15.09
N GLY A 179 7.36 11.19 16.08
CA GLY A 179 6.54 11.65 17.20
C GLY A 179 5.15 12.16 16.82
N GLY A 180 4.61 11.74 15.67
CA GLY A 180 3.30 12.16 15.19
C GLY A 180 3.26 13.54 14.52
N GLN A 181 4.40 14.22 14.39
CA GLN A 181 4.51 15.52 13.74
C GLN A 181 5.14 15.42 12.35
N PRO A 182 4.72 16.23 11.37
CA PRO A 182 5.32 16.23 10.05
C PRO A 182 6.83 16.49 10.09
N ASN A 183 7.64 15.59 9.54
CA ASN A 183 9.08 15.79 9.43
C ASN A 183 9.39 16.89 8.40
N PRO A 184 10.00 18.04 8.80
CA PRO A 184 10.31 19.12 7.86
C PRO A 184 11.34 18.71 6.80
N ARG A 185 12.16 17.69 7.05
CA ARG A 185 13.14 17.15 6.10
C ARG A 185 12.50 16.26 5.05
N CYS A 186 11.31 15.69 5.33
CA CYS A 186 10.57 14.85 4.38
C CYS A 186 9.85 15.72 3.35
N THR A 187 10.60 16.26 2.41
CA THR A 187 10.13 17.26 1.43
C THR A 187 9.50 16.65 0.19
N SER A 188 9.78 15.38 -0.12
CA SER A 188 9.30 14.71 -1.34
C SER A 188 9.35 13.19 -1.23
N TYR A 189 8.55 12.51 -2.07
CA TYR A 189 8.66 11.05 -2.24
C TYR A 189 10.04 10.63 -2.76
N ARG A 190 10.73 11.47 -3.53
CA ARG A 190 12.12 11.23 -3.96
C ARG A 190 13.08 11.19 -2.76
N TRP A 191 12.94 12.13 -1.83
CA TRP A 191 13.72 12.14 -0.58
C TRP A 191 13.41 10.88 0.23
N LEU A 192 12.10 10.58 0.43
CA LEU A 192 11.66 9.41 1.18
C LEU A 192 12.23 8.11 0.60
N ASN A 193 12.19 7.94 -0.73
CA ASN A 193 12.74 6.76 -1.41
C ASN A 193 14.24 6.58 -1.12
N ARG A 194 15.02 7.66 -1.13
CA ARG A 194 16.45 7.60 -0.77
C ARG A 194 16.65 7.18 0.68
N GLN A 195 15.88 7.75 1.61
CA GLN A 195 15.99 7.41 3.02
C GLN A 195 15.56 5.97 3.33
N LEU A 196 14.50 5.48 2.69
CA LEU A 196 14.06 4.09 2.84
C LEU A 196 15.12 3.08 2.39
N ARG A 197 15.91 3.44 1.36
CA ARG A 197 16.97 2.58 0.81
C ARG A 197 18.30 2.69 1.55
N GLN A 198 18.49 3.76 2.29
CA GLN A 198 19.69 3.96 3.07
C GLN A 198 19.75 2.90 4.19
N ASP A 199 20.89 2.26 4.35
CA ASP A 199 21.15 1.22 5.37
C ASP A 199 20.25 -0.03 5.28
N THR A 200 19.58 -0.23 4.15
CA THR A 200 18.78 -1.43 3.92
C THR A 200 19.56 -2.43 3.08
N PRO A 201 19.61 -3.73 3.49
CA PRO A 201 20.25 -4.76 2.70
C PRO A 201 19.68 -4.85 1.28
N ASP A 202 20.52 -5.15 0.29
CA ASP A 202 20.11 -5.27 -1.12
C ASP A 202 18.98 -6.28 -1.37
N VAL A 203 18.84 -7.26 -0.46
CA VAL A 203 17.82 -8.31 -0.54
C VAL A 203 16.40 -7.80 -0.20
N GLU A 204 16.26 -6.66 0.44
CA GLU A 204 14.94 -6.13 0.87
C GLU A 204 14.52 -4.84 0.17
N ARG A 205 15.34 -4.19 -0.56
CA ARG A 205 15.13 -2.93 -1.34
C ARG A 205 13.76 -2.27 -1.19
N PRO A 206 13.43 -1.68 -0.05
CA PRO A 206 12.19 -0.92 0.11
C PRO A 206 12.22 0.30 -0.81
N GLY A 207 11.06 0.82 -1.16
CA GLY A 207 11.06 1.98 -2.03
C GLY A 207 9.68 2.56 -2.32
N VAL A 208 9.72 3.55 -3.20
CA VAL A 208 8.56 4.27 -3.71
C VAL A 208 8.44 4.04 -5.21
N TRP A 209 7.23 3.76 -5.69
CA TRP A 209 6.86 3.67 -7.11
C TRP A 209 5.64 4.55 -7.36
N THR A 210 5.55 5.15 -8.52
CA THR A 210 4.38 5.94 -8.90
C THR A 210 4.14 5.88 -10.40
N ASN A 211 2.88 5.98 -10.81
CA ASN A 211 2.47 6.11 -12.20
C ASN A 211 2.35 7.58 -12.66
N HIS A 212 2.80 8.54 -11.83
CA HIS A 212 2.72 9.96 -12.16
C HIS A 212 4.02 10.69 -11.77
N LEU A 213 4.74 11.25 -12.77
CA LEU A 213 6.05 11.87 -12.56
C LEU A 213 6.03 13.01 -11.55
N ALA A 214 4.97 13.85 -11.56
CA ALA A 214 4.84 14.96 -10.62
C ALA A 214 4.75 14.49 -9.16
N ALA A 215 4.30 13.25 -8.89
CA ALA A 215 4.23 12.72 -7.53
C ALA A 215 5.62 12.63 -6.86
N TRP A 216 6.69 12.39 -7.63
CA TRP A 216 8.05 12.32 -7.08
C TRP A 216 8.51 13.56 -6.33
N SER A 217 8.05 14.73 -6.73
CA SER A 217 8.39 16.01 -6.09
C SER A 217 7.37 16.44 -5.03
N GLN A 218 6.32 15.66 -4.81
CA GLN A 218 5.32 15.98 -3.78
C GLN A 218 5.77 15.50 -2.40
N ARG A 219 5.34 16.24 -1.39
CA ARG A 219 5.48 15.82 0.00
C ARG A 219 4.62 14.59 0.26
N PRO A 220 5.15 13.54 0.91
CA PRO A 220 4.39 12.33 1.20
C PRO A 220 3.07 12.63 1.95
N PHE A 221 2.02 11.93 1.54
CA PHE A 221 0.67 12.02 2.10
C PHE A 221 -0.04 13.37 1.96
N HIS A 222 0.56 14.38 1.29
CA HIS A 222 -0.12 15.62 0.98
C HIS A 222 -0.87 15.54 -0.35
N PRO A 223 -2.01 16.22 -0.49
CA PRO A 223 -2.75 16.30 -1.75
C PRO A 223 -1.85 16.82 -2.88
N ILE A 224 -1.91 16.18 -4.03
CA ILE A 224 -1.19 16.66 -5.23
C ILE A 224 -1.90 17.93 -5.76
N SER A 225 -1.17 19.01 -6.01
CA SER A 225 -1.76 20.24 -6.49
C SER A 225 -2.42 20.06 -7.88
N ARG A 226 -3.53 20.76 -8.12
CA ARG A 226 -4.37 20.65 -9.32
C ARG A 226 -3.59 20.82 -10.63
N GLN A 227 -2.63 21.74 -10.68
CA GLN A 227 -1.84 22.03 -11.87
C GLN A 227 -0.95 20.86 -12.29
N ARG A 228 -0.47 20.07 -11.34
CA ARG A 228 0.45 18.96 -11.59
C ARG A 228 -0.22 17.66 -12.02
N LEU A 229 -1.53 17.50 -11.78
CA LEU A 229 -2.30 16.35 -12.25
C LEU A 229 -2.64 16.40 -13.74
N ALA A 230 -2.46 17.54 -14.40
CA ALA A 230 -2.70 17.70 -15.84
C ALA A 230 -1.56 17.16 -16.71
N GLU A 231 -0.41 16.82 -16.14
CA GLU A 231 0.72 16.27 -16.87
C GLU A 231 0.45 14.82 -17.35
N PRO A 232 1.00 14.39 -18.51
CA PRO A 232 0.78 13.06 -19.04
C PRO A 232 1.31 11.97 -18.08
N ARG A 233 0.55 10.90 -17.94
CA ARG A 233 0.88 9.76 -17.09
C ARG A 233 1.74 8.75 -17.84
N PRO A 234 2.80 8.19 -17.25
CA PRO A 234 3.49 7.05 -17.83
C PRO A 234 2.58 5.80 -17.84
N ALA A 235 2.78 4.93 -18.81
CA ALA A 235 1.99 3.72 -18.98
C ALA A 235 2.14 2.72 -17.80
N ALA A 236 3.29 2.74 -17.11
CA ALA A 236 3.59 1.89 -15.96
C ALA A 236 4.15 2.71 -14.79
N MET A 237 4.09 2.16 -13.58
CA MET A 237 4.69 2.81 -12.42
C MET A 237 6.22 2.84 -12.53
N ILE A 238 6.81 3.99 -12.19
CA ILE A 238 8.26 4.20 -12.22
C ILE A 238 8.78 4.05 -10.79
N GLY A 239 9.78 3.18 -10.63
CA GLY A 239 10.55 3.05 -9.40
C GLY A 239 11.67 4.09 -9.35
N GLY A 240 11.96 4.65 -8.18
CA GLY A 240 13.15 5.47 -7.98
C GLY A 240 14.42 4.59 -8.03
N LYS A 241 15.41 4.99 -8.83
CA LYS A 241 16.76 4.40 -8.84
C LYS A 241 17.54 4.82 -7.62
#